data_f0ed33862d8a728fdb77443fcd52940c
#
_entry.id   f0ed33862d8a728fdb77443fcd52940c
#
_cell.length_a   1.000
_cell.length_b   1.000
_cell.length_c   1.000
_cell.angle_alpha   90.00
_cell.angle_beta   90.00
_cell.angle_gamma   90.00
#
_symmetry.space_group_name_H-M   'P 1'
#
loop_
_entity.id
_entity.type
_entity.pdbx_description
1 polymer ?
#
loop_
_entity_poly.entity_id
_entity_poly.type
_entity_poly.pdbx_seq_one_letter_code
_entity_poly.pdbx_strand_id
1 'polypeptide(L)'
;MPGASSEAQSGRYTAQGFADYLPRLQARALAAGVSRRTVEQVFPTLTFSARTIELDQAQPGGTAGSSATPPFEPYRQRHVNAALISGGQRRYQSNFSRLQDIGRRYGVDPSIVMAIYGHETSYGAITGNFDVLNSLASLSYEGRREDLFASEFVAALKMIDRGVPRSRLKSSWAGAMGYPQFLPSVYLRLAVDGDGDGQANIWQSEPDAWASIANYFQKSGWKPNTPWGVAVSVPAGFNRSAVVSRLRAPRCPRVFERHSRWMSVGEWRRMGIELRGSAALRDSELASLIEPDGPGKTAYLLTTNYRTILDYNCSNFYALSVGLLADAVKR
;
A
#
# COMPACT_ATOMS: atom_id res chain seq x y z
N MET A 1 2.55 36.79 10.99
CA MET A 1 3.63 36.72 10.01
C MET A 1 4.05 35.27 9.80
N PRO A 2 3.53 34.53 8.82
CA PRO A 2 4.04 33.23 8.40
C PRO A 2 4.49 33.34 6.93
N GLY A 3 5.75 33.69 6.68
CA GLY A 3 6.26 33.87 5.33
C GLY A 3 7.73 33.56 5.11
N ALA A 4 8.48 33.24 6.17
CA ALA A 4 9.94 33.10 6.07
C ALA A 4 10.49 31.67 5.99
N SER A 5 9.66 30.61 6.11
CA SER A 5 10.15 29.23 6.13
C SER A 5 10.11 28.50 4.77
N SER A 6 9.33 28.97 3.82
CA SER A 6 9.17 28.30 2.50
C SER A 6 10.24 28.69 1.49
N GLU A 7 10.68 29.95 1.48
CA GLU A 7 11.73 30.42 0.56
C GLU A 7 13.16 29.97 0.94
N ALA A 8 13.44 29.80 2.24
CA ALA A 8 14.76 29.35 2.70
C ALA A 8 15.01 27.84 2.42
N GLN A 9 13.98 27.03 2.22
CA GLN A 9 14.12 25.60 1.90
C GLN A 9 14.26 25.32 0.40
N SER A 10 13.73 26.18 -0.47
CA SER A 10 13.87 26.04 -1.93
C SER A 10 15.31 26.24 -2.43
N GLY A 11 16.15 26.94 -1.67
CA GLY A 11 17.57 27.14 -2.00
C GLY A 11 18.50 25.96 -1.70
N ARG A 12 18.04 24.95 -0.97
CA ARG A 12 18.89 23.81 -0.54
C ARG A 12 19.09 22.77 -1.64
N TYR A 13 18.11 22.56 -2.50
CA TYR A 13 18.16 21.58 -3.58
C TYR A 13 18.06 22.28 -4.92
N THR A 14 19.10 22.11 -5.75
CA THR A 14 19.24 22.82 -7.03
C THR A 14 19.39 21.85 -8.19
N ALA A 15 19.10 22.31 -9.41
CA ALA A 15 19.33 21.53 -10.62
C ALA A 15 20.84 21.22 -10.81
N GLN A 16 21.74 22.13 -10.42
CA GLN A 16 23.18 21.89 -10.47
C GLN A 16 23.59 20.79 -9.47
N GLY A 17 23.18 20.89 -8.20
CA GLY A 17 23.47 19.84 -7.21
C GLY A 17 22.89 18.47 -7.58
N PHE A 18 21.73 18.46 -8.24
CA PHE A 18 21.18 17.23 -8.81
C PHE A 18 22.08 16.66 -9.93
N ALA A 19 22.56 17.52 -10.85
CA ALA A 19 23.49 17.10 -11.89
C ALA A 19 24.80 16.53 -11.30
N ASP A 20 25.33 17.15 -10.26
CA ASP A 20 26.54 16.73 -9.55
C ASP A 20 26.34 15.39 -8.80
N TYR A 21 25.09 15.05 -8.42
CA TYR A 21 24.72 13.78 -7.78
C TYR A 21 24.58 12.62 -8.78
N LEU A 22 24.19 12.88 -10.04
CA LEU A 22 23.92 11.85 -11.04
C LEU A 22 25.07 10.84 -11.26
N PRO A 23 26.37 11.22 -11.28
CA PRO A 23 27.45 10.27 -11.43
C PRO A 23 27.47 9.20 -10.34
N ARG A 24 27.15 9.55 -9.09
CA ARG A 24 27.04 8.59 -7.97
C ARG A 24 25.87 7.62 -8.18
N LEU A 25 24.72 8.13 -8.60
CA LEU A 25 23.54 7.31 -8.89
C LEU A 25 23.78 6.40 -10.09
N GLN A 26 24.51 6.87 -11.10
CA GLN A 26 24.94 6.09 -12.27
C GLN A 26 25.85 4.92 -11.90
N ALA A 27 26.88 5.20 -11.08
CA ALA A 27 27.78 4.16 -10.59
C ALA A 27 27.00 3.07 -9.80
N ARG A 28 26.04 3.48 -8.97
CA ARG A 28 25.14 2.55 -8.23
C ARG A 28 24.31 1.69 -9.19
N ALA A 29 23.76 2.28 -10.26
CA ALA A 29 22.97 1.55 -11.25
C ALA A 29 23.80 0.50 -11.99
N LEU A 30 25.00 0.86 -12.45
CA LEU A 30 25.92 -0.06 -13.11
C LEU A 30 26.38 -1.20 -12.16
N ALA A 31 26.74 -0.86 -10.92
CA ALA A 31 27.12 -1.84 -9.91
C ALA A 31 25.99 -2.83 -9.58
N ALA A 32 24.73 -2.37 -9.68
CA ALA A 32 23.55 -3.21 -9.49
C ALA A 32 23.16 -4.04 -10.73
N GLY A 33 23.94 -3.97 -11.83
CA GLY A 33 23.76 -4.77 -13.05
C GLY A 33 22.74 -4.20 -14.04
N VAL A 34 22.45 -2.89 -13.99
CA VAL A 34 21.72 -2.21 -15.08
C VAL A 34 22.61 -2.17 -16.32
N SER A 35 22.04 -2.40 -17.50
CA SER A 35 22.81 -2.40 -18.75
C SER A 35 23.41 -1.02 -19.05
N ARG A 36 24.63 -0.98 -19.62
CA ARG A 36 25.25 0.26 -20.08
C ARG A 36 24.35 1.01 -21.06
N ARG A 37 23.70 0.28 -21.96
CA ARG A 37 22.75 0.84 -22.93
C ARG A 37 21.65 1.64 -22.25
N THR A 38 20.99 1.08 -21.24
CA THR A 38 19.93 1.77 -20.50
C THR A 38 20.47 3.00 -19.75
N VAL A 39 21.62 2.88 -19.13
CA VAL A 39 22.27 4.01 -18.45
C VAL A 39 22.57 5.16 -19.44
N GLU A 40 23.20 4.87 -20.57
CA GLU A 40 23.57 5.85 -21.61
C GLU A 40 22.31 6.52 -22.24
N GLN A 41 21.22 5.78 -22.36
CA GLN A 41 19.94 6.31 -22.88
C GLN A 41 19.18 7.15 -21.88
N VAL A 42 19.21 6.82 -20.60
CA VAL A 42 18.36 7.43 -19.59
C VAL A 42 19.02 8.62 -18.90
N PHE A 43 20.27 8.49 -18.43
CA PHE A 43 20.90 9.51 -17.59
C PHE A 43 20.97 10.90 -18.23
N PRO A 44 21.28 11.05 -19.54
CA PRO A 44 21.28 12.38 -20.19
C PRO A 44 19.91 13.06 -20.25
N THR A 45 18.84 12.30 -20.01
CA THR A 45 17.44 12.78 -20.10
C THR A 45 16.81 13.02 -18.73
N LEU A 46 17.56 12.80 -17.64
CA LEU A 46 17.06 13.03 -16.29
C LEU A 46 16.98 14.52 -15.99
N THR A 47 15.88 14.93 -15.40
CA THR A 47 15.64 16.30 -14.99
C THR A 47 15.29 16.39 -13.51
N PHE A 48 15.78 17.45 -12.87
CA PHE A 48 15.47 17.73 -11.48
C PHE A 48 13.99 18.07 -11.30
N SER A 49 13.35 17.46 -10.33
CA SER A 49 11.94 17.72 -9.99
C SER A 49 11.82 18.35 -8.59
N ALA A 50 11.88 19.68 -8.53
CA ALA A 50 11.65 20.41 -7.28
C ALA A 50 10.27 20.09 -6.70
N ARG A 51 9.25 19.97 -7.56
CA ARG A 51 7.88 19.63 -7.15
C ARG A 51 7.77 18.31 -6.40
N THR A 52 8.55 17.31 -6.79
CA THR A 52 8.60 16.01 -6.10
C THR A 52 9.14 16.16 -4.67
N ILE A 53 10.20 16.95 -4.50
CA ILE A 53 10.79 17.23 -3.18
C ILE A 53 9.82 18.02 -2.29
N GLU A 54 9.17 19.04 -2.82
CA GLU A 54 8.14 19.79 -2.09
C GLU A 54 7.03 18.89 -1.56
N LEU A 55 6.53 17.98 -2.39
CA LEU A 55 5.47 17.04 -2.02
C LEU A 55 5.94 16.03 -0.95
N ASP A 56 7.20 15.59 -1.02
CA ASP A 56 7.79 14.71 -0.01
C ASP A 56 7.95 15.43 1.35
N GLN A 57 8.40 16.68 1.33
CA GLN A 57 8.57 17.49 2.54
C GLN A 57 7.24 17.93 3.15
N ALA A 58 6.21 18.12 2.33
CA ALA A 58 4.86 18.46 2.80
C ALA A 58 4.12 17.26 3.44
N GLN A 59 4.65 16.03 3.32
CA GLN A 59 4.09 14.92 4.07
C GLN A 59 4.19 15.21 5.57
N PRO A 60 3.12 15.00 6.35
CA PRO A 60 3.21 15.05 7.79
C PRO A 60 4.32 14.08 8.22
N GLY A 61 5.51 14.59 8.42
CA GLY A 61 6.55 13.87 9.14
C GLY A 61 5.89 13.47 10.44
N GLY A 62 5.99 12.20 10.85
CA GLY A 62 5.45 11.81 12.13
C GLY A 62 6.00 12.78 13.17
N THR A 63 5.21 13.79 13.49
CA THR A 63 5.55 14.76 14.52
C THR A 63 5.64 13.96 15.80
N ALA A 64 6.86 13.84 16.29
CA ALA A 64 7.18 13.32 17.61
C ALA A 64 6.56 14.25 18.70
N GLY A 65 5.25 14.46 18.67
CA GLY A 65 4.61 15.45 19.53
C GLY A 65 3.12 15.23 19.78
N SER A 66 2.42 14.46 18.96
CA SER A 66 1.01 14.16 19.24
C SER A 66 0.87 12.69 19.65
N SER A 67 0.70 12.44 20.94
CA SER A 67 0.38 11.10 21.47
C SER A 67 -1.05 10.64 21.12
N ALA A 68 -1.91 11.54 20.63
CA ALA A 68 -3.28 11.23 20.27
C ALA A 68 -3.38 10.79 18.80
N THR A 69 -3.74 9.54 18.58
CA THR A 69 -4.12 9.08 17.24
C THR A 69 -5.44 9.75 16.84
N PRO A 70 -5.54 10.32 15.63
CA PRO A 70 -6.81 10.89 15.17
C PRO A 70 -7.89 9.79 15.10
N PRO A 71 -9.18 10.14 15.16
CA PRO A 71 -10.26 9.17 15.04
C PRO A 71 -10.28 8.53 13.64
N PHE A 72 -10.65 7.24 13.59
CA PHE A 72 -10.74 6.47 12.33
C PHE A 72 -11.94 6.88 11.48
N GLU A 73 -13.06 7.24 12.12
CA GLU A 73 -14.33 7.48 11.44
C GLU A 73 -14.22 8.51 10.29
N PRO A 74 -13.57 9.69 10.44
CA PRO A 74 -13.41 10.63 9.33
C PRO A 74 -12.57 10.06 8.15
N TYR A 75 -11.61 9.19 8.45
CA TYR A 75 -10.83 8.50 7.43
C TYR A 75 -11.69 7.47 6.71
N ARG A 76 -12.46 6.67 7.46
CA ARG A 76 -13.40 5.67 6.92
C ARG A 76 -14.39 6.31 5.96
N GLN A 77 -15.02 7.42 6.34
CA GLN A 77 -16.00 8.11 5.48
C GLN A 77 -15.43 8.58 4.15
N ARG A 78 -14.16 8.97 4.11
CA ARG A 78 -13.48 9.36 2.87
C ARG A 78 -13.12 8.18 1.97
N HIS A 79 -12.78 7.02 2.55
CA HIS A 79 -12.23 5.88 1.82
C HIS A 79 -13.20 4.69 1.70
N VAL A 80 -14.36 4.75 2.37
CA VAL A 80 -15.45 3.76 2.25
C VAL A 80 -16.74 4.56 2.06
N ASN A 81 -16.86 5.23 0.93
CA ASN A 81 -17.98 6.08 0.57
C ASN A 81 -18.85 5.46 -0.53
N ALA A 82 -20.04 6.02 -0.74
CA ALA A 82 -21.01 5.50 -1.72
C ALA A 82 -20.44 5.40 -3.16
N ALA A 83 -19.59 6.35 -3.57
CA ALA A 83 -19.01 6.34 -4.92
C ALA A 83 -18.02 5.18 -5.11
N LEU A 84 -17.13 4.96 -4.13
CA LEU A 84 -16.20 3.82 -4.15
C LEU A 84 -16.95 2.49 -4.05
N ILE A 85 -17.94 2.38 -3.16
CA ILE A 85 -18.75 1.15 -3.03
C ILE A 85 -19.46 0.83 -4.34
N SER A 86 -20.26 1.76 -4.86
CA SER A 86 -21.04 1.52 -6.09
C SER A 86 -20.14 1.32 -7.31
N GLY A 87 -19.01 2.03 -7.39
CA GLY A 87 -17.99 1.84 -8.43
C GLY A 87 -17.38 0.44 -8.40
N GLY A 88 -17.08 -0.03 -7.19
CA GLY A 88 -16.54 -1.38 -6.95
C GLY A 88 -17.55 -2.48 -7.25
N GLN A 89 -18.78 -2.34 -6.78
CA GLN A 89 -19.87 -3.30 -7.04
C GLN A 89 -20.11 -3.50 -8.52
N ARG A 90 -20.25 -2.42 -9.30
CA ARG A 90 -20.42 -2.51 -10.76
C ARG A 90 -19.27 -3.26 -11.43
N ARG A 91 -18.01 -2.93 -11.09
CA ARG A 91 -16.84 -3.60 -11.67
C ARG A 91 -16.74 -5.06 -11.23
N TYR A 92 -17.01 -5.33 -9.98
CA TYR A 92 -17.00 -6.67 -9.43
C TYR A 92 -18.01 -7.57 -10.15
N GLN A 93 -19.24 -7.09 -10.34
CA GLN A 93 -20.30 -7.81 -11.05
C GLN A 93 -20.01 -7.97 -12.55
N SER A 94 -19.59 -6.89 -13.22
CA SER A 94 -19.28 -6.92 -14.67
C SER A 94 -18.10 -7.83 -15.00
N ASN A 95 -17.20 -8.09 -14.05
CA ASN A 95 -16.00 -8.90 -14.24
C ASN A 95 -15.99 -10.15 -13.35
N PHE A 96 -17.17 -10.56 -12.88
CA PHE A 96 -17.28 -11.60 -11.86
C PHE A 96 -16.52 -12.89 -12.20
N SER A 97 -16.71 -13.43 -13.40
CA SER A 97 -16.05 -14.68 -13.84
C SER A 97 -14.51 -14.55 -13.77
N ARG A 98 -13.95 -13.48 -14.35
CA ARG A 98 -12.50 -13.25 -14.34
C ARG A 98 -11.95 -13.05 -12.94
N LEU A 99 -12.65 -12.31 -12.10
CA LEU A 99 -12.24 -12.10 -10.71
C LEU A 99 -12.29 -13.40 -9.91
N GLN A 100 -13.27 -14.27 -10.16
CA GLN A 100 -13.31 -15.59 -9.56
C GLN A 100 -12.17 -16.50 -10.03
N ASP A 101 -11.79 -16.42 -11.32
CA ASP A 101 -10.62 -17.14 -11.85
C ASP A 101 -9.33 -16.69 -11.17
N ILE A 102 -9.13 -15.38 -11.03
CA ILE A 102 -8.01 -14.81 -10.29
C ILE A 102 -8.05 -15.27 -8.82
N GLY A 103 -9.21 -15.19 -8.17
CA GLY A 103 -9.39 -15.65 -6.80
C GLY A 103 -9.00 -17.13 -6.61
N ARG A 104 -9.43 -18.01 -7.52
CA ARG A 104 -9.05 -19.43 -7.49
C ARG A 104 -7.56 -19.65 -7.73
N ARG A 105 -6.98 -18.94 -8.70
CA ARG A 105 -5.56 -19.08 -9.08
C ARG A 105 -4.61 -18.65 -7.96
N TYR A 106 -4.92 -17.55 -7.27
CA TYR A 106 -4.05 -16.96 -6.24
C TYR A 106 -4.50 -17.26 -4.80
N GLY A 107 -5.69 -17.85 -4.60
CA GLY A 107 -6.23 -18.11 -3.28
C GLY A 107 -6.63 -16.85 -2.50
N VAL A 108 -6.87 -15.74 -3.18
CA VAL A 108 -7.19 -14.42 -2.58
C VAL A 108 -8.67 -14.09 -2.84
N ASP A 109 -9.36 -13.56 -1.84
CA ASP A 109 -10.74 -13.07 -2.01
C ASP A 109 -10.76 -11.95 -3.06
N PRO A 110 -11.49 -12.12 -4.18
CA PRO A 110 -11.54 -11.11 -5.25
C PRO A 110 -12.03 -9.73 -4.79
N SER A 111 -12.84 -9.69 -3.72
CA SER A 111 -13.31 -8.42 -3.16
C SER A 111 -12.16 -7.60 -2.55
N ILE A 112 -11.15 -8.25 -1.99
CA ILE A 112 -9.92 -7.57 -1.50
C ILE A 112 -9.14 -6.97 -2.68
N VAL A 113 -9.00 -7.71 -3.77
CA VAL A 113 -8.35 -7.22 -4.99
C VAL A 113 -9.06 -5.96 -5.50
N MET A 114 -10.38 -6.00 -5.57
CA MET A 114 -11.20 -4.87 -6.00
C MET A 114 -11.12 -3.69 -5.02
N ALA A 115 -11.08 -3.95 -3.72
CA ALA A 115 -10.95 -2.90 -2.70
C ALA A 115 -9.58 -2.19 -2.76
N ILE A 116 -8.48 -2.92 -2.96
CA ILE A 116 -7.15 -2.33 -3.20
C ILE A 116 -7.19 -1.45 -4.45
N TYR A 117 -7.69 -1.95 -5.57
CA TYR A 117 -7.80 -1.20 -6.81
C TYR A 117 -8.61 0.10 -6.63
N GLY A 118 -9.71 0.02 -5.89
CA GLY A 118 -10.54 1.20 -5.58
C GLY A 118 -9.84 2.18 -4.65
N HIS A 119 -9.19 1.68 -3.61
CA HIS A 119 -8.53 2.50 -2.60
C HIS A 119 -7.30 3.23 -3.15
N GLU A 120 -6.48 2.55 -3.99
CA GLU A 120 -5.25 3.11 -4.54
C GLU A 120 -5.51 4.17 -5.62
N THR A 121 -6.44 3.91 -6.53
CA THR A 121 -6.58 4.73 -7.76
C THR A 121 -8.01 5.12 -8.10
N SER A 122 -8.97 4.92 -7.18
CA SER A 122 -10.40 5.08 -7.50
C SER A 122 -10.78 4.31 -8.78
N TYR A 123 -10.35 3.05 -8.86
CA TYR A 123 -10.56 2.17 -10.01
C TYR A 123 -9.91 2.69 -11.30
N GLY A 124 -8.68 3.15 -11.21
CA GLY A 124 -7.89 3.62 -12.33
C GLY A 124 -8.08 5.08 -12.71
N ALA A 125 -8.96 5.82 -12.01
CA ALA A 125 -9.21 7.23 -12.31
C ALA A 125 -8.04 8.16 -11.95
N ILE A 126 -7.23 7.78 -10.96
CA ILE A 126 -6.12 8.60 -10.44
C ILE A 126 -4.87 7.73 -10.27
N THR A 127 -3.96 7.76 -11.26
CA THR A 127 -2.74 6.91 -11.26
C THR A 127 -1.43 7.69 -11.08
N GLY A 128 -1.51 9.03 -11.09
CA GLY A 128 -0.34 9.90 -11.15
C GLY A 128 0.24 10.01 -12.57
N ASN A 129 0.94 11.12 -12.82
CA ASN A 129 1.52 11.42 -14.13
C ASN A 129 2.98 11.87 -14.06
N PHE A 130 3.63 11.71 -12.91
CA PHE A 130 5.06 12.01 -12.76
C PHE A 130 5.89 10.99 -13.56
N ASP A 131 7.01 11.45 -14.12
CA ASP A 131 8.04 10.55 -14.65
C ASP A 131 8.74 9.88 -13.45
N VAL A 132 8.63 8.54 -13.37
CA VAL A 132 9.14 7.79 -12.21
C VAL A 132 10.63 7.96 -12.02
N LEU A 133 11.41 8.04 -13.11
CA LEU A 133 12.87 8.17 -13.02
C LEU A 133 13.28 9.55 -12.51
N ASN A 134 12.66 10.62 -13.01
CA ASN A 134 12.92 11.96 -12.53
C ASN A 134 12.53 12.13 -11.06
N SER A 135 11.38 11.57 -10.66
CA SER A 135 10.92 11.61 -9.27
C SER A 135 11.87 10.86 -8.33
N LEU A 136 12.18 9.60 -8.64
CA LEU A 136 13.03 8.78 -7.78
C LEU A 136 14.47 9.28 -7.71
N ALA A 137 15.04 9.78 -8.83
CA ALA A 137 16.36 10.40 -8.84
C ALA A 137 16.39 11.67 -7.98
N SER A 138 15.35 12.53 -8.08
CA SER A 138 15.24 13.76 -7.27
C SER A 138 15.09 13.46 -5.78
N LEU A 139 14.30 12.46 -5.41
CA LEU A 139 14.14 12.01 -4.01
C LEU A 139 15.41 11.35 -3.47
N SER A 140 16.17 10.65 -4.32
CA SER A 140 17.49 10.13 -3.94
C SER A 140 18.46 11.27 -3.63
N TYR A 141 18.48 12.30 -4.47
CA TYR A 141 19.30 13.50 -4.30
C TYR A 141 18.92 14.29 -3.03
N GLU A 142 17.63 14.37 -2.71
CA GLU A 142 17.14 15.02 -1.48
C GLU A 142 17.74 14.39 -0.22
N GLY A 143 17.97 13.10 -0.22
CA GLY A 143 18.81 12.39 0.74
C GLY A 143 18.11 11.88 2.00
N ARG A 144 16.92 12.36 2.38
CA ARG A 144 16.22 11.92 3.59
C ARG A 144 15.97 10.40 3.63
N ARG A 145 15.71 9.80 2.45
CA ARG A 145 15.51 8.37 2.23
C ARG A 145 16.31 7.90 1.02
N GLU A 146 17.58 8.36 0.89
CA GLU A 146 18.42 8.14 -0.29
C GLU A 146 18.46 6.68 -0.72
N ASP A 147 18.78 5.78 0.19
CA ASP A 147 18.93 4.35 -0.16
C ASP A 147 17.65 3.72 -0.68
N LEU A 148 16.50 4.09 -0.13
CA LEU A 148 15.20 3.62 -0.60
C LEU A 148 14.98 4.08 -2.04
N PHE A 149 15.04 5.38 -2.28
CA PHE A 149 14.71 5.94 -3.60
C PHE A 149 15.74 5.61 -4.67
N ALA A 150 17.03 5.53 -4.32
CA ALA A 150 18.07 5.07 -5.24
C ALA A 150 17.87 3.58 -5.61
N SER A 151 17.44 2.74 -4.68
CA SER A 151 17.12 1.34 -4.97
C SER A 151 15.91 1.19 -5.89
N GLU A 152 14.87 2.00 -5.67
CA GLU A 152 13.69 2.02 -6.53
C GLU A 152 14.00 2.62 -7.93
N PHE A 153 14.88 3.63 -8.01
CA PHE A 153 15.39 4.15 -9.28
C PHE A 153 16.11 3.06 -10.09
N VAL A 154 17.02 2.32 -9.45
CA VAL A 154 17.70 1.17 -10.07
C VAL A 154 16.71 0.11 -10.55
N ALA A 155 15.68 -0.17 -9.74
CA ALA A 155 14.63 -1.09 -10.14
C ALA A 155 13.86 -0.59 -11.37
N ALA A 156 13.55 0.71 -11.45
CA ALA A 156 12.91 1.31 -12.63
C ALA A 156 13.79 1.21 -13.89
N LEU A 157 15.11 1.37 -13.78
CA LEU A 157 16.03 1.13 -14.89
C LEU A 157 16.03 -0.34 -15.34
N LYS A 158 15.97 -1.29 -14.39
CA LYS A 158 15.84 -2.72 -14.70
C LYS A 158 14.51 -3.07 -15.37
N MET A 159 13.45 -2.31 -15.14
CA MET A 159 12.20 -2.47 -15.89
C MET A 159 12.41 -2.11 -17.37
N ILE A 160 13.16 -1.03 -17.66
CA ILE A 160 13.54 -0.65 -19.03
C ILE A 160 14.40 -1.74 -19.68
N ASP A 161 15.38 -2.29 -18.96
CA ASP A 161 16.18 -3.43 -19.43
C ASP A 161 15.33 -4.65 -19.82
N ARG A 162 14.18 -4.83 -19.15
CA ARG A 162 13.19 -5.88 -19.44
C ARG A 162 12.16 -5.49 -20.51
N GLY A 163 12.34 -4.34 -21.18
CA GLY A 163 11.50 -3.92 -22.29
C GLY A 163 10.28 -3.06 -21.92
N VAL A 164 10.14 -2.64 -20.67
CA VAL A 164 9.09 -1.66 -20.30
C VAL A 164 9.48 -0.30 -20.87
N PRO A 165 8.70 0.30 -21.78
CA PRO A 165 9.06 1.58 -22.37
C PRO A 165 9.00 2.70 -21.32
N ARG A 166 10.00 3.62 -21.35
CA ARG A 166 10.02 4.75 -20.40
C ARG A 166 8.74 5.59 -20.41
N SER A 167 8.12 5.76 -21.56
CA SER A 167 6.86 6.50 -21.69
C SER A 167 5.73 5.95 -20.85
N ARG A 168 5.75 4.63 -20.54
CA ARG A 168 4.78 3.96 -19.68
C ARG A 168 5.09 4.16 -18.19
N LEU A 169 6.34 4.51 -17.82
CA LEU A 169 6.77 4.66 -16.44
C LEU A 169 6.23 5.96 -15.82
N LYS A 170 4.90 6.04 -15.71
CA LYS A 170 4.17 7.08 -15.01
C LYS A 170 3.82 6.62 -13.60
N SER A 171 3.90 7.55 -12.64
CA SER A 171 3.76 7.25 -11.22
C SER A 171 3.14 8.40 -10.42
N SER A 172 2.85 8.14 -9.16
CA SER A 172 2.74 9.19 -8.15
C SER A 172 4.09 9.91 -8.00
N TRP A 173 4.11 11.03 -7.33
CA TRP A 173 5.36 11.77 -7.04
C TRP A 173 6.39 10.91 -6.26
N ALA A 174 5.95 9.91 -5.49
CA ALA A 174 6.80 9.00 -4.71
C ALA A 174 7.18 7.71 -5.44
N GLY A 175 6.88 7.59 -6.74
CA GLY A 175 7.27 6.45 -7.56
C GLY A 175 6.29 5.27 -7.55
N ALA A 176 5.09 5.40 -6.95
CA ALA A 176 4.07 4.37 -7.00
C ALA A 176 3.36 4.36 -8.37
N MET A 177 3.32 3.20 -9.03
CA MET A 177 2.98 3.06 -10.45
C MET A 177 1.69 2.29 -10.70
N GLY A 178 0.98 2.72 -11.73
CA GLY A 178 -0.16 2.02 -12.30
C GLY A 178 -1.35 1.88 -11.35
N TYR A 179 -2.27 1.01 -11.70
CA TYR A 179 -3.49 0.78 -10.91
C TYR A 179 -3.24 0.24 -9.49
N PRO A 180 -2.26 -0.69 -9.26
CA PRO A 180 -1.97 -1.19 -7.93
C PRO A 180 -1.04 -0.28 -7.11
N GLN A 181 -0.56 0.84 -7.66
CA GLN A 181 0.42 1.74 -7.03
C GLN A 181 1.67 0.99 -6.53
N PHE A 182 2.19 0.08 -7.36
CA PHE A 182 3.43 -0.65 -7.05
C PHE A 182 4.67 0.22 -7.21
N LEU A 183 5.60 0.12 -6.28
CA LEU A 183 6.96 0.60 -6.48
C LEU A 183 7.68 -0.26 -7.55
N PRO A 184 8.71 0.27 -8.25
CA PRO A 184 9.44 -0.48 -9.27
C PRO A 184 9.96 -1.83 -8.82
N SER A 185 10.50 -1.94 -7.61
CA SER A 185 10.97 -3.21 -7.05
C SER A 185 9.85 -4.23 -6.82
N VAL A 186 8.66 -3.75 -6.45
CA VAL A 186 7.46 -4.58 -6.29
C VAL A 186 6.97 -5.06 -7.65
N TYR A 187 6.92 -4.17 -8.65
CA TYR A 187 6.60 -4.55 -10.04
C TYR A 187 7.49 -5.67 -10.55
N LEU A 188 8.81 -5.52 -10.44
CA LEU A 188 9.77 -6.52 -10.91
C LEU A 188 9.60 -7.91 -10.29
N ARG A 189 9.08 -7.98 -9.08
CA ARG A 189 8.89 -9.24 -8.35
C ARG A 189 7.50 -9.84 -8.49
N LEU A 190 6.48 -8.99 -8.61
CA LEU A 190 5.10 -9.41 -8.35
C LEU A 190 4.10 -9.04 -9.45
N ALA A 191 4.46 -8.15 -10.40
CA ALA A 191 3.58 -7.90 -11.54
C ALA A 191 3.51 -9.13 -12.44
N VAL A 192 2.31 -9.44 -12.91
CA VAL A 192 2.04 -10.61 -13.74
C VAL A 192 1.09 -10.24 -14.88
N ASP A 193 1.20 -10.95 -15.98
CA ASP A 193 0.26 -10.93 -17.10
C ASP A 193 -1.02 -11.66 -16.66
N GLY A 194 -2.10 -10.92 -16.57
CA GLY A 194 -3.41 -11.41 -16.13
C GLY A 194 -4.39 -11.64 -17.26
N ASP A 195 -4.12 -11.10 -18.46
CA ASP A 195 -4.96 -11.29 -19.66
C ASP A 195 -4.33 -12.20 -20.72
N GLY A 196 -3.05 -12.53 -20.60
CA GLY A 196 -2.35 -13.49 -21.45
C GLY A 196 -1.76 -12.87 -22.72
N ASP A 197 -1.56 -11.55 -22.75
CA ASP A 197 -0.95 -10.84 -23.89
C ASP A 197 0.59 -10.89 -23.92
N GLY A 198 1.21 -11.46 -22.90
CA GLY A 198 2.66 -11.59 -22.75
C GLY A 198 3.32 -10.40 -22.05
N GLN A 199 2.55 -9.43 -21.55
CA GLN A 199 3.06 -8.28 -20.82
C GLN A 199 2.36 -8.11 -19.47
N ALA A 200 3.03 -7.60 -18.46
CA ALA A 200 2.42 -7.20 -17.19
C ALA A 200 2.13 -5.69 -17.21
N ASN A 201 1.05 -5.29 -17.87
CA ASN A 201 0.69 -3.88 -18.06
C ASN A 201 -0.21 -3.34 -16.95
N ILE A 202 0.33 -3.10 -15.78
CA ILE A 202 -0.43 -2.61 -14.62
C ILE A 202 -0.99 -1.18 -14.77
N TRP A 203 -0.66 -0.46 -15.84
CA TRP A 203 -1.11 0.93 -16.08
C TRP A 203 -2.39 1.02 -16.90
N GLN A 204 -2.65 0.04 -17.78
CA GLN A 204 -3.74 0.09 -18.75
C GLN A 204 -4.58 -1.18 -18.81
N SER A 205 -4.05 -2.33 -18.29
CA SER A 205 -4.78 -3.59 -18.19
C SER A 205 -5.31 -3.78 -16.77
N GLU A 206 -6.64 -3.70 -16.60
CA GLU A 206 -7.27 -4.03 -15.32
C GLU A 206 -7.00 -5.50 -14.92
N PRO A 207 -7.08 -6.50 -15.84
CA PRO A 207 -6.76 -7.88 -15.51
C PRO A 207 -5.34 -8.07 -14.97
N ASP A 208 -4.34 -7.40 -15.54
CA ASP A 208 -2.96 -7.48 -15.05
C ASP A 208 -2.82 -6.87 -13.66
N ALA A 209 -3.48 -5.73 -13.46
CA ALA A 209 -3.49 -5.08 -12.15
C ALA A 209 -4.14 -5.98 -11.10
N TRP A 210 -5.30 -6.58 -11.39
CA TRP A 210 -5.99 -7.48 -10.46
C TRP A 210 -5.18 -8.74 -10.17
N ALA A 211 -4.62 -9.37 -11.20
CA ALA A 211 -3.76 -10.54 -11.05
C ALA A 211 -2.48 -10.20 -10.26
N SER A 212 -1.89 -9.03 -10.51
CA SER A 212 -0.70 -8.56 -9.79
C SER A 212 -1.00 -8.26 -8.31
N ILE A 213 -2.13 -7.64 -7.99
CA ILE A 213 -2.59 -7.44 -6.61
C ILE A 213 -2.81 -8.80 -5.93
N ALA A 214 -3.49 -9.73 -6.59
CA ALA A 214 -3.73 -11.07 -6.04
C ALA A 214 -2.41 -11.82 -5.81
N ASN A 215 -1.47 -11.76 -6.77
CA ASN A 215 -0.14 -12.34 -6.62
C ASN A 215 0.64 -11.73 -5.44
N TYR A 216 0.54 -10.40 -5.24
CA TYR A 216 1.12 -9.75 -4.06
C TYR A 216 0.60 -10.37 -2.77
N PHE A 217 -0.71 -10.50 -2.60
CA PHE A 217 -1.31 -11.07 -1.39
C PHE A 217 -0.96 -12.55 -1.21
N GLN A 218 -0.98 -13.35 -2.28
CA GLN A 218 -0.55 -14.75 -2.22
C GLN A 218 0.91 -14.86 -1.72
N LYS A 219 1.83 -14.06 -2.28
CA LYS A 219 3.25 -14.06 -1.90
C LYS A 219 3.50 -13.46 -0.52
N SER A 220 2.58 -12.64 -0.01
CA SER A 220 2.59 -12.09 1.36
C SER A 220 1.99 -13.04 2.39
N GLY A 221 1.52 -14.23 1.99
CA GLY A 221 1.01 -15.25 2.90
C GLY A 221 -0.49 -15.15 3.20
N TRP A 222 -1.26 -14.61 2.26
CA TRP A 222 -2.73 -14.64 2.35
C TRP A 222 -3.24 -16.07 2.50
N LYS A 223 -4.12 -16.30 3.47
CA LYS A 223 -4.76 -17.58 3.71
C LYS A 223 -6.12 -17.65 3.01
N PRO A 224 -6.32 -18.60 2.07
CA PRO A 224 -7.61 -18.80 1.43
C PRO A 224 -8.73 -19.05 2.44
N ASN A 225 -9.94 -18.63 2.11
CA ASN A 225 -11.14 -18.84 2.93
C ASN A 225 -11.07 -18.29 4.37
N THR A 226 -10.09 -17.45 4.67
CA THR A 226 -10.01 -16.72 5.93
C THR A 226 -10.34 -15.25 5.68
N PRO A 227 -11.33 -14.64 6.33
CA PRO A 227 -11.63 -13.23 6.16
C PRO A 227 -10.47 -12.36 6.70
N TRP A 228 -10.40 -11.09 6.30
CA TRP A 228 -9.41 -10.15 6.84
C TRP A 228 -9.62 -9.86 8.33
N GLY A 229 -10.85 -9.89 8.76
CA GLY A 229 -11.29 -9.61 10.14
C GLY A 229 -12.80 -9.64 10.24
N VAL A 230 -13.31 -9.39 11.42
CA VAL A 230 -14.74 -9.35 11.72
C VAL A 230 -15.01 -8.28 12.78
N ALA A 231 -16.11 -7.53 12.62
CA ALA A 231 -16.57 -6.60 13.64
C ALA A 231 -17.02 -7.37 14.89
N VAL A 232 -16.75 -6.81 16.06
CA VAL A 232 -17.08 -7.45 17.34
C VAL A 232 -17.71 -6.49 18.33
N SER A 233 -18.43 -7.04 19.32
CA SER A 233 -18.80 -6.36 20.54
C SER A 233 -17.78 -6.67 21.63
N VAL A 234 -17.32 -5.64 22.32
CA VAL A 234 -16.43 -5.75 23.47
C VAL A 234 -17.20 -5.37 24.73
N PRO A 235 -17.25 -6.23 25.75
CA PRO A 235 -17.97 -5.92 27.00
C PRO A 235 -17.43 -4.65 27.68
N ALA A 236 -18.29 -3.89 28.33
CA ALA A 236 -17.88 -2.65 29.04
C ALA A 236 -16.78 -2.89 30.08
N GLY A 237 -16.85 -4.00 30.83
CA GLY A 237 -15.88 -4.40 31.84
C GLY A 237 -14.64 -5.16 31.30
N PHE A 238 -14.42 -5.19 29.99
CA PHE A 238 -13.32 -5.96 29.39
C PHE A 238 -11.95 -5.47 29.87
N ASN A 239 -11.14 -6.39 30.40
CA ASN A 239 -9.79 -6.09 30.88
C ASN A 239 -8.78 -6.03 29.72
N ARG A 240 -8.58 -4.85 29.18
CA ARG A 240 -7.65 -4.60 28.06
C ARG A 240 -6.20 -4.82 28.43
N SER A 241 -5.82 -4.61 29.67
CA SER A 241 -4.42 -4.81 30.13
C SER A 241 -4.00 -6.29 30.09
N ALA A 242 -4.95 -7.23 30.24
CA ALA A 242 -4.69 -8.66 30.15
C ALA A 242 -4.34 -9.14 28.73
N VAL A 243 -4.63 -8.34 27.70
CA VAL A 243 -4.45 -8.73 26.30
C VAL A 243 -3.46 -7.84 25.54
N VAL A 244 -2.70 -7.03 26.22
CA VAL A 244 -1.64 -6.18 25.61
C VAL A 244 -0.62 -7.06 24.90
N SER A 245 -0.27 -6.68 23.66
CA SER A 245 0.81 -7.35 22.92
C SER A 245 2.18 -6.93 23.44
N ARG A 246 3.04 -7.93 23.68
CA ARG A 246 4.47 -7.70 23.99
C ARG A 246 5.36 -7.97 22.79
N LEU A 247 4.79 -8.37 21.66
CA LEU A 247 5.52 -8.67 20.44
C LEU A 247 5.88 -7.37 19.72
N ARG A 248 7.15 -7.24 19.35
CA ARG A 248 7.59 -6.18 18.43
C ARG A 248 7.62 -6.71 17.01
N ALA A 249 6.77 -6.16 16.16
CA ALA A 249 6.77 -6.52 14.76
C ALA A 249 8.02 -5.96 14.07
N PRO A 250 8.76 -6.76 13.26
CA PRO A 250 9.95 -6.27 12.54
C PRO A 250 9.57 -5.25 11.44
N ARG A 251 8.36 -5.33 10.93
CA ARG A 251 7.78 -4.38 9.97
C ARG A 251 6.60 -3.67 10.62
N CYS A 252 6.43 -2.38 10.33
CA CYS A 252 5.31 -1.57 10.83
C CYS A 252 5.14 -1.57 12.37
N PRO A 253 6.20 -1.47 13.20
CA PRO A 253 6.10 -1.70 14.64
C PRO A 253 5.04 -0.81 15.31
N ARG A 254 4.99 0.49 14.99
CA ARG A 254 4.02 1.45 15.55
C ARG A 254 2.55 1.09 15.26
N VAL A 255 2.30 0.44 14.14
CA VAL A 255 0.95 0.01 13.74
C VAL A 255 0.48 -1.13 14.63
N PHE A 256 1.39 -2.09 14.92
CA PHE A 256 1.09 -3.24 15.75
C PHE A 256 1.01 -2.94 17.24
N GLU A 257 1.55 -1.82 17.72
CA GLU A 257 1.38 -1.37 19.11
C GLU A 257 -0.08 -1.14 19.51
N ARG A 258 -0.95 -0.92 18.52
CA ARG A 258 -2.39 -0.73 18.72
C ARG A 258 -3.19 -2.03 18.71
N HIS A 259 -2.56 -3.16 18.45
CA HIS A 259 -3.19 -4.47 18.41
C HIS A 259 -3.00 -5.17 19.76
N SER A 260 -4.00 -5.93 20.18
CA SER A 260 -3.85 -6.87 21.27
C SER A 260 -2.86 -7.99 20.91
N ARG A 261 -2.51 -8.83 21.91
CA ARG A 261 -1.86 -10.11 21.62
C ARG A 261 -2.75 -11.00 20.73
N TRP A 262 -2.12 -11.91 20.03
CA TRP A 262 -2.81 -12.93 19.24
C TRP A 262 -3.37 -14.01 20.17
N MET A 263 -4.64 -14.34 19.98
CA MET A 263 -5.35 -15.40 20.68
C MET A 263 -6.30 -16.09 19.71
N SER A 264 -6.70 -17.32 20.00
CA SER A 264 -7.75 -18.00 19.22
C SER A 264 -9.10 -17.30 19.39
N VAL A 265 -9.94 -17.38 18.38
CA VAL A 265 -11.30 -16.81 18.43
C VAL A 265 -12.10 -17.44 19.57
N GLY A 266 -11.89 -18.74 19.87
CA GLY A 266 -12.51 -19.39 21.01
C GLY A 266 -12.08 -18.79 22.36
N GLU A 267 -10.83 -18.35 22.50
CA GLU A 267 -10.37 -17.62 23.71
C GLU A 267 -11.03 -16.24 23.79
N TRP A 268 -11.14 -15.53 22.67
CA TRP A 268 -11.83 -14.23 22.61
C TRP A 268 -13.30 -14.38 23.05
N ARG A 269 -14.01 -15.42 22.56
CA ARG A 269 -15.39 -15.69 22.95
C ARG A 269 -15.55 -15.99 24.44
N ARG A 270 -14.62 -16.77 25.03
CA ARG A 270 -14.63 -17.03 26.48
C ARG A 270 -14.40 -15.77 27.32
N MET A 271 -13.75 -14.75 26.76
CA MET A 271 -13.60 -13.45 27.39
C MET A 271 -14.80 -12.50 27.15
N GLY A 272 -15.87 -12.98 26.54
CA GLY A 272 -17.09 -12.22 26.27
C GLY A 272 -17.07 -11.39 24.99
N ILE A 273 -16.07 -11.58 24.10
CA ILE A 273 -16.06 -10.94 22.79
C ILE A 273 -17.05 -11.63 21.87
N GLU A 274 -18.03 -10.89 21.35
CA GLU A 274 -19.08 -11.42 20.47
C GLU A 274 -18.84 -10.97 19.03
N LEU A 275 -18.86 -11.91 18.08
CA LEU A 275 -18.74 -11.61 16.66
C LEU A 275 -20.03 -10.93 16.17
N ARG A 276 -19.88 -9.89 15.35
CA ARG A 276 -21.01 -9.20 14.71
C ARG A 276 -21.03 -9.52 13.21
N GLY A 277 -22.25 -9.68 12.66
CA GLY A 277 -22.46 -9.96 11.24
C GLY A 277 -22.35 -11.45 10.88
N SER A 278 -22.31 -11.74 9.58
CA SER A 278 -22.37 -13.10 9.03
C SER A 278 -21.02 -13.78 8.81
N ALA A 279 -19.91 -13.05 9.02
CA ALA A 279 -18.58 -13.62 8.83
C ALA A 279 -18.28 -14.62 9.95
N ALA A 280 -18.15 -15.90 9.60
CA ALA A 280 -17.81 -16.96 10.53
C ALA A 280 -16.28 -17.08 10.66
N LEU A 281 -15.77 -16.95 11.88
CA LEU A 281 -14.41 -17.35 12.23
C LEU A 281 -14.45 -18.65 13.03
N ARG A 282 -13.59 -19.59 12.67
CA ARG A 282 -13.44 -20.83 13.44
C ARG A 282 -12.81 -20.52 14.80
N ASP A 283 -13.17 -21.26 15.82
CA ASP A 283 -12.61 -21.05 17.17
C ASP A 283 -11.08 -21.22 17.23
N SER A 284 -10.51 -22.01 16.33
CA SER A 284 -9.05 -22.21 16.23
C SER A 284 -8.32 -21.08 15.46
N GLU A 285 -9.04 -20.20 14.77
CA GLU A 285 -8.41 -19.11 14.02
C GLU A 285 -7.77 -18.10 14.99
N LEU A 286 -6.54 -17.69 14.68
CA LEU A 286 -5.84 -16.68 15.47
C LEU A 286 -6.26 -15.29 15.04
N ALA A 287 -6.58 -14.45 16.03
CA ALA A 287 -6.96 -13.07 15.81
C ALA A 287 -6.38 -12.14 16.88
N SER A 288 -6.21 -10.87 16.52
CA SER A 288 -5.90 -9.78 17.45
C SER A 288 -7.03 -8.77 17.47
N LEU A 289 -7.30 -8.17 18.62
CA LEU A 289 -8.32 -7.13 18.79
C LEU A 289 -7.73 -5.76 18.45
N ILE A 290 -8.50 -4.94 17.72
CA ILE A 290 -8.27 -3.51 17.57
C ILE A 290 -9.55 -2.72 17.87
N GLU A 291 -9.41 -1.61 18.58
CA GLU A 291 -10.44 -0.60 18.83
C GLU A 291 -9.96 0.72 18.23
N PRO A 292 -10.19 0.99 16.93
CA PRO A 292 -9.57 2.10 16.22
C PRO A 292 -9.93 3.49 16.79
N ASP A 293 -11.12 3.62 17.34
CA ASP A 293 -11.63 4.87 17.97
C ASP A 293 -11.68 4.77 19.51
N GLY A 294 -11.07 3.72 20.08
CA GLY A 294 -11.02 3.49 21.51
C GLY A 294 -12.19 2.67 22.07
N PRO A 295 -12.16 2.43 23.39
CA PRO A 295 -13.14 1.60 24.09
C PRO A 295 -14.59 2.06 23.92
N GLY A 296 -15.50 1.08 23.81
CA GLY A 296 -16.94 1.33 23.70
C GLY A 296 -17.41 1.80 22.32
N LYS A 297 -16.50 1.83 21.35
CA LYS A 297 -16.78 2.15 19.93
C LYS A 297 -16.64 0.92 19.06
N THR A 298 -16.48 1.12 17.74
CA THR A 298 -16.28 0.01 16.80
C THR A 298 -15.01 -0.77 17.12
N ALA A 299 -15.11 -2.09 17.15
CA ALA A 299 -14.00 -3.00 17.40
C ALA A 299 -13.97 -4.13 16.38
N TYR A 300 -12.78 -4.69 16.13
CA TYR A 300 -12.58 -5.76 15.18
C TYR A 300 -11.63 -6.82 15.73
N LEU A 301 -11.93 -8.09 15.49
CA LEU A 301 -10.95 -9.16 15.52
C LEU A 301 -10.31 -9.27 14.13
N LEU A 302 -8.99 -9.13 14.06
CA LEU A 302 -8.19 -9.08 12.86
C LEU A 302 -7.44 -10.39 12.70
N THR A 303 -7.61 -11.07 11.58
CA THR A 303 -6.94 -12.33 11.29
C THR A 303 -5.52 -12.12 10.75
N THR A 304 -4.82 -13.21 10.44
CA THR A 304 -3.51 -13.14 9.78
C THR A 304 -3.58 -12.47 8.40
N ASN A 305 -4.73 -12.52 7.71
CA ASN A 305 -4.91 -11.84 6.42
C ASN A 305 -4.90 -10.32 6.53
N TYR A 306 -5.30 -9.76 7.66
CA TYR A 306 -5.15 -8.33 7.90
C TYR A 306 -3.68 -7.89 7.89
N ARG A 307 -2.76 -8.73 8.36
CA ARG A 307 -1.32 -8.43 8.30
C ARG A 307 -0.81 -8.28 6.87
N THR A 308 -1.32 -9.08 5.94
CA THR A 308 -0.92 -8.96 4.53
C THR A 308 -1.40 -7.64 3.92
N ILE A 309 -2.54 -7.11 4.39
CA ILE A 309 -2.98 -5.76 3.99
C ILE A 309 -2.08 -4.69 4.60
N LEU A 310 -1.63 -4.85 5.84
CA LEU A 310 -0.63 -3.95 6.46
C LEU A 310 0.74 -4.03 5.76
N ASP A 311 1.11 -5.17 5.18
CA ASP A 311 2.33 -5.29 4.37
C ASP A 311 2.24 -4.49 3.07
N TYR A 312 1.03 -4.31 2.52
CA TYR A 312 0.79 -3.44 1.36
C TYR A 312 0.96 -1.96 1.75
N ASN A 313 0.37 -1.57 2.86
CA ASN A 313 0.51 -0.21 3.40
C ASN A 313 0.47 -0.24 4.95
N CYS A 314 1.53 0.23 5.60
CA CYS A 314 1.72 0.26 7.05
C CYS A 314 0.78 1.26 7.76
N SER A 315 -0.53 1.15 7.57
CA SER A 315 -1.54 1.98 8.22
C SER A 315 -2.76 1.16 8.62
N ASN A 316 -3.12 1.18 9.92
CA ASN A 316 -4.35 0.55 10.37
C ASN A 316 -5.59 1.17 9.73
N PHE A 317 -5.58 2.46 9.47
CA PHE A 317 -6.71 3.14 8.84
C PHE A 317 -6.89 2.69 7.39
N TYR A 318 -5.76 2.57 6.67
CA TYR A 318 -5.76 2.00 5.33
C TYR A 318 -6.29 0.56 5.35
N ALA A 319 -5.72 -0.31 6.15
CA ALA A 319 -6.05 -1.73 6.14
C ALA A 319 -7.50 -1.99 6.56
N LEU A 320 -8.02 -1.27 7.57
CA LEU A 320 -9.44 -1.33 7.95
C LEU A 320 -10.34 -0.85 6.80
N SER A 321 -9.99 0.26 6.12
CA SER A 321 -10.78 0.78 5.00
C SER A 321 -10.81 -0.19 3.83
N VAL A 322 -9.68 -0.83 3.50
CA VAL A 322 -9.63 -1.88 2.46
C VAL A 322 -10.55 -3.04 2.82
N GLY A 323 -10.47 -3.55 4.05
CA GLY A 323 -11.33 -4.64 4.50
C GLY A 323 -12.82 -4.29 4.45
N LEU A 324 -13.19 -3.11 4.95
CA LEU A 324 -14.58 -2.62 4.94
C LEU A 324 -15.10 -2.36 3.53
N LEU A 325 -14.26 -1.82 2.63
CA LEU A 325 -14.62 -1.63 1.23
C LEU A 325 -14.80 -2.98 0.52
N ALA A 326 -13.95 -3.95 0.79
CA ALA A 326 -14.09 -5.32 0.25
C ALA A 326 -15.42 -5.96 0.68
N ASP A 327 -15.79 -5.82 1.96
CA ASP A 327 -17.08 -6.34 2.47
C ASP A 327 -18.29 -5.64 1.85
N ALA A 328 -18.17 -4.35 1.51
CA ALA A 328 -19.24 -3.60 0.85
C ALA A 328 -19.35 -3.90 -0.65
N VAL A 329 -18.23 -4.14 -1.33
CA VAL A 329 -18.18 -4.39 -2.79
C VAL A 329 -18.80 -5.73 -3.17
N LYS A 330 -18.69 -6.77 -2.35
CA LYS A 330 -19.20 -8.11 -2.65
C LYS A 330 -20.70 -8.31 -2.33
N ARG A 331 -21.35 -7.31 -1.73
CA ARG A 331 -22.80 -7.31 -1.44
C ARG A 331 -23.59 -6.86 -2.65
#